data_e0c241f1eaa5c0b4fc0daf6337ec7f6a
#
_entry.id   e0c241f1eaa5c0b4fc0daf6337ec7f6a
#
_cell.length_a   1.000
_cell.length_b   1.000
_cell.length_c   1.000
_cell.angle_alpha   90.00
_cell.angle_beta   90.00
_cell.angle_gamma   90.00
#
_symmetry.space_group_name_H-M   'P 1'
#
loop_
_entity.id
_entity.type
_entity.pdbx_description
1 polymer ?
#
loop_
_entity_poly.entity_id
_entity_poly.type
_entity_poly.pdbx_seq_one_letter_code
_entity_poly.pdbx_strand_id
1 'polypeptide(L)'
;MLELYNHDMSVCAAKVRFAMAEKGLEYTSRMVNLLAREHKTPEYLALNPNGVVPTLVHNGHVVYESTIINEYLEEKFPQTPLMPKTALGRARVRKWTQQLDTTVHAATSVLSTCIAFRDFFLSMPPEALELHYTNQPGAAPLKMERHNDNIKNGVDSKYFVHAVMAFDKLLAEMDKELSGVE
;
A
#
# COMPACT_ATOMS: atom_id res chain seq x y z
N MET A 1 -5.45 7.75 22.20
CA MET A 1 -6.07 6.56 21.56
C MET A 1 -5.59 6.49 20.12
N LEU A 2 -5.20 5.29 19.64
CA LEU A 2 -4.81 5.06 18.25
C LEU A 2 -5.97 4.38 17.52
N GLU A 3 -6.31 4.86 16.33
CA GLU A 3 -7.28 4.26 15.42
C GLU A 3 -6.62 4.11 14.05
N LEU A 4 -6.71 2.92 13.47
CA LEU A 4 -6.17 2.64 12.13
C LEU A 4 -7.31 2.31 11.17
N TYR A 5 -7.56 3.20 10.23
CA TYR A 5 -8.44 2.95 9.09
C TYR A 5 -7.68 2.13 8.07
N ASN A 6 -8.14 0.90 7.84
CA ASN A 6 -7.37 -0.07 7.06
C ASN A 6 -8.27 -1.09 6.34
N HIS A 7 -7.65 -1.95 5.54
CA HIS A 7 -8.29 -3.10 4.90
C HIS A 7 -7.31 -4.27 4.85
N ASP A 8 -7.79 -5.49 5.08
CA ASP A 8 -6.93 -6.69 5.20
C ASP A 8 -6.10 -6.95 3.94
N MET A 9 -6.68 -6.73 2.77
CA MET A 9 -5.99 -6.92 1.48
C MET A 9 -5.06 -5.77 1.08
N SER A 10 -4.96 -4.71 1.90
CA SER A 10 -4.06 -3.58 1.61
C SER A 10 -2.65 -3.85 2.13
N VAL A 11 -1.70 -4.00 1.21
CA VAL A 11 -0.27 -4.15 1.55
C VAL A 11 0.29 -2.93 2.29
N CYS A 12 -0.19 -1.72 1.97
CA CYS A 12 0.19 -0.51 2.68
C CYS A 12 -0.35 -0.50 4.12
N ALA A 13 -1.58 -0.98 4.34
CA ALA A 13 -2.12 -1.13 5.68
C ALA A 13 -1.41 -2.25 6.46
N ALA A 14 -1.07 -3.37 5.80
CA ALA A 14 -0.27 -4.44 6.39
C ALA A 14 1.08 -3.90 6.91
N LYS A 15 1.78 -3.08 6.14
CA LYS A 15 3.05 -2.44 6.54
C LYS A 15 2.91 -1.67 7.87
N VAL A 16 1.79 -0.96 8.07
CA VAL A 16 1.53 -0.24 9.32
C VAL A 16 1.14 -1.20 10.44
N ARG A 17 0.30 -2.20 10.16
CA ARG A 17 -0.07 -3.22 11.17
C ARG A 17 1.16 -3.97 11.70
N PHE A 18 2.12 -4.32 10.84
CA PHE A 18 3.38 -4.94 11.26
C PHE A 18 4.18 -4.01 12.18
N ALA A 19 4.34 -2.74 11.81
CA ALA A 19 5.07 -1.79 12.66
C ALA A 19 4.39 -1.60 14.03
N MET A 20 3.06 -1.53 14.07
CA MET A 20 2.31 -1.43 15.33
C MET A 20 2.46 -2.70 16.19
N ALA A 21 2.41 -3.89 15.57
CA ALA A 21 2.60 -5.16 16.25
C ALA A 21 4.00 -5.29 16.85
N GLU A 22 5.06 -4.98 16.07
CA GLU A 22 6.45 -5.00 16.52
C GLU A 22 6.69 -4.03 17.69
N LYS A 23 6.00 -2.89 17.69
CA LYS A 23 6.06 -1.92 18.78
C LYS A 23 5.17 -2.27 19.99
N GLY A 24 4.34 -3.29 19.90
CA GLY A 24 3.38 -3.66 20.93
C GLY A 24 2.29 -2.62 21.14
N LEU A 25 1.89 -1.88 20.10
CA LEU A 25 0.91 -0.81 20.20
C LEU A 25 -0.52 -1.35 20.04
N GLU A 26 -1.37 -1.07 21.02
CA GLU A 26 -2.80 -1.32 20.91
C GLU A 26 -3.49 -0.21 20.12
N TYR A 27 -4.42 -0.58 19.26
CA TYR A 27 -5.19 0.35 18.45
C TYR A 27 -6.58 -0.18 18.13
N THR A 28 -7.50 0.72 17.83
CA THR A 28 -8.82 0.37 17.29
C THR A 28 -8.71 0.22 15.78
N SER A 29 -8.99 -0.99 15.27
CA SER A 29 -9.09 -1.23 13.84
C SER A 29 -10.41 -0.70 13.29
N ARG A 30 -10.34 0.16 12.28
CA ARG A 30 -11.46 0.70 11.51
C ARG A 30 -11.39 0.12 10.10
N MET A 31 -12.17 -0.94 9.85
CA MET A 31 -12.22 -1.54 8.51
C MET A 31 -12.89 -0.60 7.53
N VAL A 32 -12.28 -0.42 6.36
CA VAL A 32 -12.79 0.40 5.25
C VAL A 32 -13.05 -0.51 4.07
N ASN A 33 -14.30 -0.67 3.67
CA ASN A 33 -14.66 -1.54 2.54
C ASN A 33 -14.23 -0.90 1.21
N LEU A 34 -13.10 -1.38 0.68
CA LEU A 34 -12.55 -0.88 -0.59
C LEU A 34 -13.41 -1.25 -1.79
N LEU A 35 -14.09 -2.40 -1.75
CA LEU A 35 -14.97 -2.86 -2.82
C LEU A 35 -16.25 -2.00 -2.87
N ALA A 36 -16.81 -1.66 -1.72
CA ALA A 36 -17.93 -0.72 -1.60
C ALA A 36 -17.50 0.75 -1.79
N ARG A 37 -16.20 1.01 -2.04
CA ARG A 37 -15.63 2.34 -2.26
C ARG A 37 -15.81 3.30 -1.07
N GLU A 38 -15.90 2.79 0.17
CA GLU A 38 -16.01 3.62 1.38
C GLU A 38 -14.86 4.63 1.49
N HIS A 39 -13.66 4.29 0.99
CA HIS A 39 -12.50 5.20 0.91
C HIS A 39 -12.71 6.41 -0.02
N LYS A 40 -13.83 6.47 -0.75
CA LYS A 40 -14.19 7.58 -1.65
C LYS A 40 -15.43 8.36 -1.17
N THR A 41 -15.96 8.03 -0.01
CA THR A 41 -17.05 8.81 0.59
C THR A 41 -16.55 10.17 1.08
N PRO A 42 -17.42 11.20 1.13
CA PRO A 42 -17.05 12.52 1.65
C PRO A 42 -16.46 12.46 3.07
N GLU A 43 -16.99 11.58 3.93
CA GLU A 43 -16.58 11.40 5.31
C GLU A 43 -15.13 10.88 5.38
N TYR A 44 -14.80 9.87 4.56
CA TYR A 44 -13.44 9.35 4.52
C TYR A 44 -12.46 10.32 3.85
N LEU A 45 -12.89 11.00 2.78
CA LEU A 45 -12.06 12.00 2.09
C LEU A 45 -11.75 13.22 2.98
N ALA A 46 -12.59 13.51 3.98
CA ALA A 46 -12.29 14.52 5.00
C ALA A 46 -11.14 14.08 5.93
N LEU A 47 -10.95 12.76 6.14
CA LEU A 47 -9.80 12.21 6.88
C LEU A 47 -8.56 12.10 5.99
N ASN A 48 -8.72 11.53 4.81
CA ASN A 48 -7.62 11.34 3.86
C ASN A 48 -8.03 11.77 2.45
N PRO A 49 -7.61 12.97 2.02
CA PRO A 49 -7.98 13.50 0.71
C PRO A 49 -7.53 12.62 -0.47
N ASN A 50 -6.49 11.77 -0.27
CA ASN A 50 -6.04 10.83 -1.29
C ASN A 50 -7.06 9.69 -1.49
N GLY A 51 -7.99 9.47 -0.54
CA GLY A 51 -8.98 8.42 -0.59
C GLY A 51 -8.34 7.04 -0.74
N VAL A 52 -7.39 6.71 0.12
CA VAL A 52 -6.67 5.43 0.18
C VAL A 52 -6.49 5.02 1.63
N VAL A 53 -6.23 3.73 1.86
CA VAL A 53 -5.82 3.20 3.17
C VAL A 53 -4.33 2.88 3.15
N PRO A 54 -3.63 2.93 4.30
CA PRO A 54 -4.10 3.23 5.65
C PRO A 54 -4.22 4.73 5.94
N THR A 55 -5.03 5.04 6.96
CA THR A 55 -5.04 6.34 7.63
C THR A 55 -4.99 6.10 9.14
N LEU A 56 -4.05 6.74 9.82
CA LEU A 56 -3.92 6.69 11.27
C LEU A 56 -4.58 7.93 11.89
N VAL A 57 -5.37 7.73 12.93
CA VAL A 57 -5.84 8.81 13.80
C VAL A 57 -5.27 8.60 15.20
N HIS A 58 -4.53 9.58 15.69
CA HIS A 58 -3.97 9.56 17.03
C HIS A 58 -4.43 10.78 17.82
N ASN A 59 -5.28 10.56 18.82
CA ASN A 59 -5.87 11.63 19.66
C ASN A 59 -6.49 12.76 18.82
N GLY A 60 -7.21 12.42 17.76
CA GLY A 60 -7.85 13.36 16.84
C GLY A 60 -6.95 13.91 15.73
N HIS A 61 -5.65 13.66 15.77
CA HIS A 61 -4.72 14.06 14.70
C HIS A 61 -4.61 12.97 13.63
N VAL A 62 -4.72 13.37 12.37
CA VAL A 62 -4.72 12.45 11.23
C VAL A 62 -3.33 12.40 10.61
N VAL A 63 -2.84 11.19 10.35
CA VAL A 63 -1.61 10.92 9.60
C VAL A 63 -1.93 9.91 8.49
N TYR A 64 -1.52 10.16 7.28
CA TYR A 64 -1.68 9.25 6.16
C TYR A 64 -0.35 9.09 5.41
N GLU A 65 -0.29 8.20 4.41
CA GLU A 65 0.89 7.62 3.78
C GLU A 65 1.61 6.62 4.71
N SER A 66 1.58 5.34 4.34
CA SER A 66 2.01 4.25 5.23
C SER A 66 3.45 4.36 5.73
N THR A 67 4.36 4.89 4.91
CA THR A 67 5.76 5.14 5.32
C THR A 67 5.84 6.29 6.32
N ILE A 68 5.08 7.35 6.09
CA ILE A 68 5.00 8.49 7.02
C ILE A 68 4.36 8.07 8.35
N ILE A 69 3.31 7.23 8.30
CA ILE A 69 2.70 6.67 9.51
C ILE A 69 3.75 5.88 10.32
N ASN A 70 4.56 5.04 9.66
CA ASN A 70 5.58 4.26 10.35
C ASN A 70 6.68 5.16 10.95
N GLU A 71 7.12 6.21 10.27
CA GLU A 71 8.04 7.18 10.84
C GLU A 71 7.42 7.95 12.03
N TYR A 72 6.15 8.34 11.93
CA TYR A 72 5.42 8.96 13.04
C TYR A 72 5.35 8.03 14.26
N LEU A 73 5.02 6.75 14.05
CA LEU A 73 4.97 5.76 15.13
C LEU A 73 6.35 5.54 15.75
N GLU A 74 7.42 5.56 14.95
CA GLU A 74 8.80 5.46 15.44
C GLU A 74 9.17 6.60 16.36
N GLU A 75 8.85 7.83 15.98
CA GLU A 75 9.17 9.03 16.76
C GLU A 75 8.28 9.15 18.00
N LYS A 76 7.00 8.81 17.86
CA LYS A 76 6.02 8.97 18.96
C LYS A 76 6.13 7.89 20.03
N PHE A 77 6.55 6.69 19.65
CA PHE A 77 6.66 5.52 20.54
C PHE A 77 8.07 4.94 20.49
N PRO A 78 9.07 5.64 21.07
CA PRO A 78 10.48 5.28 20.96
C PRO A 78 10.91 4.10 21.86
N GLN A 79 9.99 3.53 22.68
CA GLN A 79 10.31 2.48 23.64
C GLN A 79 10.77 1.19 22.98
N THR A 80 10.19 0.85 21.82
CA THR A 80 10.58 -0.27 20.98
C THR A 80 11.02 0.27 19.62
N PRO A 81 12.31 0.66 19.47
CA PRO A 81 12.78 1.28 18.23
C PRO A 81 12.89 0.26 17.11
N LEU A 82 12.36 0.60 15.93
CA LEU A 82 12.51 -0.17 14.69
C LEU A 82 13.56 0.46 13.76
N MET A 83 13.92 1.72 14.01
CA MET A 83 14.94 2.42 13.24
C MET A 83 16.32 2.29 13.89
N PRO A 84 17.40 2.15 13.09
CA PRO A 84 18.76 2.15 13.60
C PRO A 84 19.11 3.45 14.35
N LYS A 85 20.03 3.34 15.32
CA LYS A 85 20.48 4.49 16.11
C LYS A 85 21.30 5.49 15.29
N THR A 86 22.07 5.02 14.29
CA THR A 86 22.97 5.87 13.52
C THR A 86 22.26 6.57 12.37
N ALA A 87 22.69 7.78 12.04
CA ALA A 87 22.14 8.52 10.90
C ALA A 87 22.30 7.76 9.58
N LEU A 88 23.44 7.08 9.37
CA LEU A 88 23.69 6.26 8.19
C LEU A 88 22.74 5.06 8.11
N GLY A 89 22.52 4.36 9.24
CA GLY A 89 21.56 3.27 9.31
C GLY A 89 20.15 3.73 8.98
N ARG A 90 19.70 4.86 9.54
CA ARG A 90 18.40 5.47 9.22
C ARG A 90 18.28 5.85 7.74
N ALA A 91 19.35 6.39 7.15
CA ALA A 91 19.36 6.69 5.71
C ALA A 91 19.23 5.42 4.84
N ARG A 92 19.86 4.30 5.24
CA ARG A 92 19.71 2.99 4.57
C ARG A 92 18.27 2.49 4.62
N VAL A 93 17.61 2.54 5.79
CA VAL A 93 16.20 2.18 5.92
C VAL A 93 15.33 3.04 5.01
N ARG A 94 15.54 4.37 4.98
CA ARG A 94 14.77 5.28 4.12
C ARG A 94 14.98 5.02 2.62
N LYS A 95 16.16 4.58 2.22
CA LYS A 95 16.39 4.12 0.84
C LYS A 95 15.49 2.94 0.49
N TRP A 96 15.37 1.94 1.40
CA TRP A 96 14.48 0.80 1.20
C TRP A 96 13.01 1.21 1.15
N THR A 97 12.55 2.03 2.08
CA THR A 97 11.15 2.49 2.08
C THR A 97 10.81 3.32 0.85
N GLN A 98 11.74 4.16 0.37
CA GLN A 98 11.57 4.90 -0.88
C GLN A 98 11.44 3.96 -2.09
N GLN A 99 12.28 2.94 -2.20
CA GLN A 99 12.22 1.95 -3.28
C GLN A 99 10.89 1.19 -3.25
N LEU A 100 10.42 0.79 -2.07
CA LEU A 100 9.10 0.15 -1.90
C LEU A 100 7.97 1.06 -2.39
N ASP A 101 7.97 2.32 -1.99
CA ASP A 101 6.89 3.25 -2.32
C ASP A 101 6.89 3.66 -3.81
N THR A 102 8.07 3.86 -4.42
CA THR A 102 8.17 4.36 -5.80
C THR A 102 8.11 3.27 -6.87
N THR A 103 8.54 2.05 -6.56
CA THR A 103 8.69 0.98 -7.55
C THR A 103 7.82 -0.24 -7.22
N VAL A 104 8.02 -0.82 -6.03
CA VAL A 104 7.44 -2.12 -5.69
C VAL A 104 5.94 -2.02 -5.45
N HIS A 105 5.45 -0.93 -4.86
CA HIS A 105 4.02 -0.73 -4.65
C HIS A 105 3.24 -0.70 -5.99
N ALA A 106 3.80 -0.06 -7.01
CA ALA A 106 3.19 -0.05 -8.34
C ALA A 106 3.19 -1.46 -8.98
N ALA A 107 4.29 -2.21 -8.83
CA ALA A 107 4.40 -3.59 -9.29
C ALA A 107 3.43 -4.52 -8.54
N THR A 108 3.28 -4.36 -7.22
CA THR A 108 2.28 -5.09 -6.42
C THR A 108 0.87 -4.89 -6.96
N SER A 109 0.50 -3.65 -7.30
CA SER A 109 -0.81 -3.36 -7.89
C SER A 109 -1.02 -4.07 -9.23
N VAL A 110 0.02 -4.16 -10.07
CA VAL A 110 -0.05 -4.91 -11.34
C VAL A 110 -0.29 -6.39 -11.08
N LEU A 111 0.60 -7.03 -10.29
CA LEU A 111 0.53 -8.48 -10.05
C LEU A 111 -0.78 -8.86 -9.35
N SER A 112 -1.19 -8.09 -8.34
CA SER A 112 -2.45 -8.35 -7.61
C SER A 112 -3.66 -8.24 -8.54
N THR A 113 -3.69 -7.26 -9.43
CA THR A 113 -4.80 -7.10 -10.38
C THR A 113 -4.80 -8.22 -11.41
N CYS A 114 -3.63 -8.56 -11.97
CA CYS A 114 -3.52 -9.60 -13.01
C CYS A 114 -3.87 -11.00 -12.50
N ILE A 115 -3.57 -11.31 -11.24
CA ILE A 115 -3.65 -12.66 -10.69
C ILE A 115 -4.79 -12.79 -9.67
N ALA A 116 -4.72 -12.00 -8.58
CA ALA A 116 -5.60 -12.21 -7.42
C ALA A 116 -6.99 -11.60 -7.59
N PHE A 117 -7.10 -10.45 -8.25
CA PHE A 117 -8.36 -9.71 -8.35
C PHE A 117 -9.02 -9.79 -9.72
N ARG A 118 -8.34 -10.36 -10.71
CA ARG A 118 -8.84 -10.40 -12.08
C ARG A 118 -10.21 -11.05 -12.19
N ASP A 119 -10.37 -12.23 -11.62
CA ASP A 119 -11.62 -12.98 -11.68
C ASP A 119 -12.77 -12.25 -11.00
N PHE A 120 -12.49 -11.55 -9.89
CA PHE A 120 -13.48 -10.68 -9.25
C PHE A 120 -13.97 -9.58 -10.21
N PHE A 121 -13.06 -8.87 -10.89
CA PHE A 121 -13.47 -7.84 -11.84
C PHE A 121 -14.24 -8.42 -13.02
N LEU A 122 -13.77 -9.54 -13.59
CA LEU A 122 -14.42 -10.18 -14.73
C LEU A 122 -15.78 -10.82 -14.39
N SER A 123 -16.05 -11.09 -13.10
CA SER A 123 -17.35 -11.56 -12.64
C SER A 123 -18.41 -10.45 -12.49
N MET A 124 -18.01 -9.18 -12.62
CA MET A 124 -18.97 -8.07 -12.58
C MET A 124 -19.91 -8.11 -13.78
N PRO A 125 -21.17 -7.64 -13.60
CA PRO A 125 -22.05 -7.41 -14.75
C PRO A 125 -21.35 -6.51 -15.80
N PRO A 126 -21.56 -6.75 -17.12
CA PRO A 126 -20.86 -6.02 -18.17
C PRO A 126 -20.94 -4.49 -18.04
N GLU A 127 -22.10 -3.98 -17.67
CA GLU A 127 -22.32 -2.54 -17.45
C GLU A 127 -21.51 -2.00 -16.26
N ALA A 128 -21.42 -2.77 -15.17
CA ALA A 128 -20.62 -2.39 -13.99
C ALA A 128 -19.13 -2.43 -14.30
N LEU A 129 -18.68 -3.41 -15.07
CA LEU A 129 -17.28 -3.52 -15.51
C LEU A 129 -16.91 -2.37 -16.45
N GLU A 130 -17.77 -2.02 -17.40
CA GLU A 130 -17.53 -0.87 -18.29
C GLU A 130 -17.49 0.44 -17.52
N LEU A 131 -18.40 0.62 -16.56
CA LEU A 131 -18.37 1.77 -15.66
C LEU A 131 -17.09 1.79 -14.82
N HIS A 132 -16.59 0.62 -14.38
CA HIS A 132 -15.33 0.51 -13.65
C HIS A 132 -14.14 0.94 -14.52
N TYR A 133 -14.13 0.60 -15.81
CA TYR A 133 -13.07 1.01 -16.74
C TYR A 133 -13.06 2.51 -17.03
N THR A 134 -14.20 3.15 -17.03
CA THR A 134 -14.37 4.54 -17.48
C THR A 134 -14.48 5.55 -16.33
N ASN A 135 -14.96 5.12 -15.18
CA ASN A 135 -15.24 6.00 -14.03
C ASN A 135 -14.34 5.70 -12.82
N GLN A 136 -13.11 6.21 -12.87
CA GLN A 136 -12.16 6.15 -11.75
C GLN A 136 -11.79 7.59 -11.31
N PRO A 137 -12.66 8.27 -10.55
CA PRO A 137 -12.44 9.64 -10.14
C PRO A 137 -11.11 9.82 -9.40
N GLY A 138 -10.32 10.81 -9.84
CA GLY A 138 -9.01 11.12 -9.26
C GLY A 138 -7.87 10.19 -9.67
N ALA A 139 -8.12 9.17 -10.52
CA ALA A 139 -7.04 8.37 -11.07
C ALA A 139 -6.34 9.10 -12.21
N ALA A 140 -4.99 9.13 -12.17
CA ALA A 140 -4.22 9.61 -13.31
C ALA A 140 -4.46 8.71 -14.55
N PRO A 141 -4.54 9.29 -15.77
CA PRO A 141 -4.86 8.52 -16.99
C PRO A 141 -3.99 7.27 -17.19
N LEU A 142 -2.70 7.38 -16.95
CA LEU A 142 -1.76 6.26 -17.07
C LEU A 142 -2.01 5.15 -16.03
N LYS A 143 -2.43 5.52 -14.82
CA LYS A 143 -2.79 4.55 -13.77
C LYS A 143 -4.06 3.79 -14.16
N MET A 144 -5.02 4.49 -14.73
CA MET A 144 -6.28 3.90 -15.19
C MET A 144 -6.04 2.97 -16.39
N GLU A 145 -5.27 3.40 -17.39
CA GLU A 145 -4.89 2.57 -18.53
C GLU A 145 -4.23 1.26 -18.07
N ARG A 146 -3.23 1.35 -17.20
CA ARG A 146 -2.54 0.19 -16.66
C ARG A 146 -3.49 -0.76 -15.92
N HIS A 147 -4.35 -0.24 -15.07
CA HIS A 147 -5.32 -1.05 -14.33
C HIS A 147 -6.28 -1.79 -15.27
N ASN A 148 -6.81 -1.10 -16.26
CA ASN A 148 -7.71 -1.69 -17.26
C ASN A 148 -7.01 -2.75 -18.12
N ASP A 149 -5.77 -2.51 -18.55
CA ASP A 149 -4.97 -3.48 -19.29
C ASP A 149 -4.72 -4.74 -18.45
N ASN A 150 -4.40 -4.58 -17.17
CA ASN A 150 -4.19 -5.71 -16.26
C ASN A 150 -5.44 -6.58 -16.08
N ILE A 151 -6.62 -5.98 -15.96
CA ILE A 151 -7.89 -6.74 -15.87
C ILE A 151 -8.16 -7.47 -17.19
N LYS A 152 -8.04 -6.78 -18.32
CA LYS A 152 -8.34 -7.34 -19.66
C LYS A 152 -7.40 -8.50 -19.99
N ASN A 153 -6.11 -8.32 -19.83
CA ASN A 153 -5.08 -9.21 -20.35
C ASN A 153 -4.46 -10.15 -19.28
N GLY A 154 -4.62 -9.86 -17.97
CA GLY A 154 -4.05 -10.70 -16.93
C GLY A 154 -2.52 -10.79 -17.05
N VAL A 155 -1.99 -12.02 -17.08
CA VAL A 155 -0.54 -12.27 -17.20
C VAL A 155 0.05 -11.86 -18.56
N ASP A 156 -0.79 -11.67 -19.57
CA ASP A 156 -0.40 -11.16 -20.90
C ASP A 156 -0.42 -9.62 -20.95
N SER A 157 -0.72 -8.94 -19.85
CA SER A 157 -0.63 -7.47 -19.76
C SER A 157 0.79 -7.00 -20.09
N LYS A 158 0.89 -5.93 -20.86
CA LYS A 158 2.19 -5.31 -21.21
C LYS A 158 2.97 -4.81 -19.98
N TYR A 159 2.32 -4.72 -18.84
CA TYR A 159 2.93 -4.30 -17.56
C TYR A 159 3.40 -5.46 -16.68
N PHE A 160 2.93 -6.69 -16.96
CA PHE A 160 3.13 -7.84 -16.06
C PHE A 160 4.59 -8.22 -15.90
N VAL A 161 5.32 -8.42 -17.00
CA VAL A 161 6.73 -8.81 -16.95
C VAL A 161 7.59 -7.79 -16.22
N HIS A 162 7.37 -6.50 -16.44
CA HIS A 162 8.09 -5.45 -15.74
C HIS A 162 7.82 -5.46 -14.23
N ALA A 163 6.59 -5.80 -13.84
CA ALA A 163 6.25 -5.94 -12.41
C ALA A 163 6.95 -7.14 -11.77
N VAL A 164 7.03 -8.27 -12.45
CA VAL A 164 7.81 -9.44 -11.99
C VAL A 164 9.28 -9.06 -11.83
N MET A 165 9.89 -8.44 -12.85
CA MET A 165 11.30 -8.01 -12.79
C MET A 165 11.58 -7.03 -11.66
N ALA A 166 10.61 -6.18 -11.29
CA ALA A 166 10.78 -5.27 -10.15
C ALA A 166 10.88 -6.03 -8.83
N PHE A 167 10.12 -7.11 -8.66
CA PHE A 167 10.22 -8.00 -7.49
C PHE A 167 11.50 -8.81 -7.50
N ASP A 168 11.88 -9.41 -8.63
CA ASP A 168 13.13 -10.17 -8.75
C ASP A 168 14.32 -9.30 -8.36
N LYS A 169 14.37 -8.06 -8.84
CA LYS A 169 15.42 -7.11 -8.49
C LYS A 169 15.41 -6.80 -6.99
N LEU A 170 14.22 -6.51 -6.42
CA LEU A 170 14.10 -6.23 -4.97
C LEU A 170 14.62 -7.41 -4.14
N LEU A 171 14.17 -8.63 -4.45
CA LEU A 171 14.54 -9.84 -3.72
C LEU A 171 16.04 -10.11 -3.80
N ALA A 172 16.65 -9.94 -4.99
CA ALA A 172 18.10 -10.09 -5.15
C ALA A 172 18.90 -9.03 -4.37
N GLU A 173 18.40 -7.79 -4.31
CA GLU A 173 19.03 -6.73 -3.52
C GLU A 173 18.90 -7.01 -2.01
N MET A 174 17.74 -7.51 -1.56
CA MET A 174 17.51 -7.91 -0.16
C MET A 174 18.41 -9.09 0.23
N ASP A 175 18.48 -10.13 -0.60
CA ASP A 175 19.33 -11.30 -0.37
C ASP A 175 20.80 -10.88 -0.20
N LYS A 176 21.30 -10.00 -1.09
CA LYS A 176 22.65 -9.45 -1.00
C LYS A 176 22.88 -8.65 0.28
N GLU A 177 21.92 -7.83 0.72
CA GLU A 177 22.05 -7.01 1.93
C GLU A 177 22.01 -7.88 3.19
N LEU A 178 21.22 -8.95 3.19
CA LEU A 178 21.05 -9.86 4.33
C LEU A 178 22.11 -10.95 4.42
N SER A 179 22.78 -11.31 3.32
CA SER A 179 23.77 -12.38 3.26
C SER A 179 25.05 -12.12 4.09
N GLY A 180 25.21 -10.94 4.67
CA GLY A 180 26.30 -10.57 5.56
C GLY A 180 25.88 -10.29 7.00
N VAL A 181 24.64 -10.61 7.36
CA VAL A 181 24.07 -10.36 8.70
C VAL A 181 23.90 -11.73 9.38
N GLU A 182 24.75 -12.04 10.38
CA GLU A 182 24.58 -13.15 11.32
C GLU A 182 23.61 -12.75 12.44
#